data_bf913671633b02529e62219349847d6c
#
_entry.id   bf913671633b02529e62219349847d6c
#
_cell.length_a   1.000
_cell.length_b   1.000
_cell.length_c   1.000
_cell.angle_alpha   90.00
_cell.angle_beta   90.00
_cell.angle_gamma   90.00
#
_symmetry.space_group_name_H-M   'P 1'
#
loop_
_entity.id
_entity.type
_entity.pdbx_description
1 polymer ?
#
loop_
_entity_poly.entity_id
_entity_poly.type
_entity_poly.pdbx_seq_one_letter_code
_entity_poly.pdbx_strand_id
1 'polypeptide(L)'
;PEDAHEWLANKLTESTYRTRTGLHFEHRPGLVNFSIVGRNADKEQRAEYVVYDELFDERNIIAKEFNGLFPTIQATVGGETGIDIAPLGADKAQIVEDFEVEDKLYFFGDRMDPAGNDYPLSLEVDVAKSVNRWQETFELLQYFQEAKVAAT
;
A
#
# COMPACT_ATOMS: atom_id res chain seq x y z
N PRO A 1 14.78 -10.73 5.73
CA PRO A 1 15.96 -11.58 5.52
C PRO A 1 17.06 -10.80 4.80
N GLU A 2 18.33 -11.09 5.12
CA GLU A 2 19.50 -10.39 4.54
C GLU A 2 19.58 -10.59 3.02
N ASP A 3 19.29 -11.78 2.56
CA ASP A 3 19.23 -12.16 1.14
C ASP A 3 18.15 -11.36 0.35
N ALA A 4 17.01 -11.11 0.94
CA ALA A 4 15.96 -10.28 0.32
C ALA A 4 16.38 -8.81 0.19
N HIS A 5 17.07 -8.27 1.21
CA HIS A 5 17.61 -6.93 1.15
C HIS A 5 18.70 -6.79 0.07
N GLU A 6 19.62 -7.75 0.01
CA GLU A 6 20.68 -7.79 -1.01
C GLU A 6 20.09 -7.90 -2.43
N TRP A 7 19.08 -8.74 -2.61
CA TRP A 7 18.40 -8.88 -3.89
C TRP A 7 17.76 -7.55 -4.35
N LEU A 8 17.05 -6.86 -3.45
CA LEU A 8 16.47 -5.55 -3.76
C LEU A 8 17.56 -4.49 -4.02
N ALA A 9 18.67 -4.51 -3.27
CA ALA A 9 19.77 -3.59 -3.51
C ALA A 9 20.39 -3.79 -4.91
N ASN A 10 20.43 -5.03 -5.41
CA ASN A 10 20.89 -5.31 -6.77
C ASN A 10 19.94 -4.71 -7.83
N LYS A 11 18.63 -4.63 -7.55
CA LYS A 11 17.66 -3.95 -8.46
C LYS A 11 17.98 -2.48 -8.67
N LEU A 12 18.57 -1.79 -7.69
CA LEU A 12 19.05 -0.41 -7.86
C LEU A 12 20.14 -0.29 -8.93
N THR A 13 20.98 -1.31 -9.03
CA THR A 13 22.07 -1.36 -10.03
C THR A 13 21.57 -1.80 -11.40
N GLU A 14 20.60 -2.71 -11.44
CA GLU A 14 20.02 -3.27 -12.66
C GLU A 14 19.07 -2.27 -13.36
N SER A 15 18.35 -1.44 -12.59
CA SER A 15 17.37 -0.50 -13.14
C SER A 15 18.00 0.48 -14.14
N THR A 16 17.33 0.65 -15.26
CA THR A 16 17.74 1.62 -16.30
C THR A 16 17.29 3.05 -15.98
N TYR A 17 16.37 3.26 -15.03
CA TYR A 17 16.09 4.56 -14.48
C TYR A 17 17.29 5.05 -13.68
N ARG A 18 17.78 6.26 -13.93
CA ARG A 18 19.10 6.68 -13.41
C ARG A 18 19.06 7.60 -12.20
N THR A 19 17.97 8.31 -11.98
CA THR A 19 17.86 9.21 -10.83
C THR A 19 17.78 8.41 -9.52
N ARG A 20 18.68 8.74 -8.58
CA ARG A 20 18.76 8.15 -7.24
C ARG A 20 18.79 9.25 -6.21
N THR A 21 17.92 9.18 -5.20
CA THR A 21 17.79 10.26 -4.20
C THR A 21 17.72 9.68 -2.79
N GLY A 22 18.73 9.98 -1.99
CA GLY A 22 18.78 9.66 -0.57
C GLY A 22 18.59 8.19 -0.24
N LEU A 23 17.65 7.88 0.66
CA LEU A 23 17.38 6.52 1.12
C LEU A 23 16.51 5.75 0.12
N HIS A 24 16.88 4.51 -0.15
CA HIS A 24 16.11 3.58 -0.99
C HIS A 24 15.29 2.56 -0.17
N PHE A 25 15.63 2.39 1.10
CA PHE A 25 14.92 1.55 2.06
C PHE A 25 14.46 2.40 3.23
N GLU A 26 13.17 2.45 3.48
CA GLU A 26 12.57 3.14 4.64
C GLU A 26 11.91 2.11 5.54
N HIS A 27 12.45 1.93 6.74
CA HIS A 27 11.89 1.05 7.75
C HIS A 27 10.72 1.73 8.46
N ARG A 28 9.58 1.06 8.49
CA ARG A 28 8.36 1.47 9.21
C ARG A 28 7.90 0.33 10.11
N PRO A 29 7.07 0.60 11.12
CA PRO A 29 6.47 -0.48 11.89
C PRO A 29 5.74 -1.47 10.96
N GLY A 30 6.17 -2.75 11.00
CA GLY A 30 5.56 -3.84 10.25
C GLY A 30 5.94 -3.96 8.77
N LEU A 31 6.65 -3.00 8.17
CA LEU A 31 7.05 -3.07 6.76
C LEU A 31 8.36 -2.33 6.44
N VAL A 32 8.91 -2.62 5.29
CA VAL A 32 10.00 -1.84 4.67
C VAL A 32 9.52 -1.32 3.33
N ASN A 33 9.59 -0.01 3.10
CA ASN A 33 9.32 0.55 1.78
C ASN A 33 10.62 0.65 0.98
N PHE A 34 10.63 0.07 -0.21
CA PHE A 34 11.72 0.12 -1.18
C PHE A 34 11.36 1.05 -2.34
N SER A 35 12.29 1.87 -2.81
CA SER A 35 12.08 2.79 -3.92
C SER A 35 13.31 2.93 -4.80
N ILE A 36 13.14 2.71 -6.11
CA ILE A 36 14.22 2.87 -7.12
C ILE A 36 14.67 4.33 -7.21
N VAL A 37 13.73 5.29 -7.24
CA VAL A 37 14.09 6.72 -7.27
C VAL A 37 14.59 7.23 -5.92
N GLY A 38 14.23 6.58 -4.84
CA GLY A 38 14.59 6.94 -3.47
C GLY A 38 13.56 7.83 -2.77
N ARG A 39 13.65 7.86 -1.45
CA ARG A 39 12.67 8.54 -0.58
C ARG A 39 12.84 10.06 -0.53
N ASN A 40 13.98 10.59 -0.98
CA ASN A 40 14.26 12.02 -1.01
C ASN A 40 13.93 12.68 -2.36
N ALA A 41 13.28 11.94 -3.27
CA ALA A 41 12.82 12.47 -4.55
C ALA A 41 11.83 13.63 -4.32
N ASP A 42 12.07 14.75 -5.01
CA ASP A 42 11.13 15.86 -5.07
C ASP A 42 9.91 15.52 -5.95
N LYS A 43 8.99 16.47 -6.05
CA LYS A 43 7.73 16.24 -6.79
C LYS A 43 7.97 15.98 -8.28
N GLU A 44 8.93 16.64 -8.89
CA GLU A 44 9.26 16.49 -10.31
C GLU A 44 9.92 15.13 -10.57
N GLN A 45 10.89 14.75 -9.76
CA GLN A 45 11.55 13.44 -9.83
C GLN A 45 10.59 12.27 -9.60
N ARG A 46 9.62 12.43 -8.71
CA ARG A 46 8.56 11.41 -8.52
C ARG A 46 7.68 11.30 -9.75
N ALA A 47 7.24 12.43 -10.33
CA ALA A 47 6.43 12.44 -11.53
C ALA A 47 7.16 11.79 -12.73
N GLU A 48 8.45 12.07 -12.89
CA GLU A 48 9.28 11.42 -13.91
C GLU A 48 9.37 9.91 -13.72
N TYR A 49 9.56 9.46 -12.46
CA TYR A 49 9.60 8.02 -12.18
C TYR A 49 8.25 7.35 -12.42
N VAL A 50 7.14 7.99 -12.08
CA VAL A 50 5.79 7.46 -12.36
C VAL A 50 5.60 7.23 -13.86
N VAL A 51 5.98 8.19 -14.71
CA VAL A 51 5.92 8.02 -16.18
C VAL A 51 6.81 6.87 -16.66
N TYR A 52 8.03 6.77 -16.11
CA TYR A 52 8.92 5.66 -16.43
C TYR A 52 8.32 4.31 -16.03
N ASP A 53 7.79 4.21 -14.81
CA ASP A 53 7.18 2.98 -14.31
C ASP A 53 5.92 2.57 -15.09
N GLU A 54 5.10 3.53 -15.51
CA GLU A 54 3.97 3.27 -16.41
C GLU A 54 4.38 2.68 -17.76
N LEU A 55 5.55 3.08 -18.29
CA LEU A 55 6.07 2.57 -19.55
C LEU A 55 6.76 1.22 -19.43
N PHE A 56 7.48 0.97 -18.35
CA PHE A 56 8.34 -0.21 -18.18
C PHE A 56 7.82 -1.23 -17.17
N ASP A 57 6.78 -0.89 -16.41
CA ASP A 57 6.15 -1.76 -15.38
C ASP A 57 7.16 -2.27 -14.33
N GLU A 58 8.18 -1.44 -14.04
CA GLU A 58 9.35 -1.86 -13.25
C GLU A 58 8.97 -2.34 -11.85
N ARG A 59 8.11 -1.60 -11.14
CA ARG A 59 7.71 -1.96 -9.78
C ARG A 59 6.93 -3.27 -9.72
N ASN A 60 6.01 -3.50 -10.64
CA ASN A 60 5.23 -4.74 -10.70
C ASN A 60 6.12 -5.93 -11.06
N ILE A 61 7.09 -5.75 -11.98
CA ILE A 61 8.07 -6.79 -12.32
C ILE A 61 8.91 -7.14 -11.10
N ILE A 62 9.46 -6.15 -10.39
CA ILE A 62 10.25 -6.37 -9.16
C ILE A 62 9.40 -7.08 -8.09
N ALA A 63 8.19 -6.63 -7.83
CA ALA A 63 7.31 -7.23 -6.83
C ALA A 63 6.96 -8.69 -7.17
N LYS A 64 6.67 -8.98 -8.44
CA LYS A 64 6.36 -10.33 -8.91
C LYS A 64 7.55 -11.28 -8.77
N GLU A 65 8.74 -10.86 -9.19
CA GLU A 65 9.96 -11.65 -9.06
C GLU A 65 10.29 -11.89 -7.57
N PHE A 66 10.21 -10.85 -6.74
CA PHE A 66 10.43 -10.93 -5.30
C PHE A 66 9.51 -11.95 -4.64
N ASN A 67 8.21 -11.88 -4.92
CA ASN A 67 7.21 -12.79 -4.36
C ASN A 67 7.41 -14.25 -4.78
N GLY A 68 8.00 -14.47 -5.95
CA GLY A 68 8.40 -15.82 -6.40
C GLY A 68 9.61 -16.38 -5.68
N LEU A 69 10.51 -15.53 -5.18
CA LEU A 69 11.76 -15.92 -4.52
C LEU A 69 11.64 -16.01 -3.00
N PHE A 70 10.80 -15.19 -2.38
CA PHE A 70 10.70 -15.02 -0.92
C PHE A 70 9.29 -15.35 -0.40
N PRO A 71 8.96 -16.63 -0.18
CA PRO A 71 7.58 -17.05 0.10
C PRO A 71 7.04 -16.67 1.49
N THR A 72 7.90 -16.18 2.40
CA THR A 72 7.50 -15.78 3.78
C THR A 72 7.25 -14.28 3.93
N ILE A 73 7.59 -13.51 2.92
CA ILE A 73 7.41 -12.05 2.86
C ILE A 73 6.79 -11.67 1.52
N GLN A 74 6.07 -10.58 1.49
CA GLN A 74 5.34 -10.13 0.31
C GLN A 74 5.76 -8.71 -0.08
N ALA A 75 6.02 -8.53 -1.37
CA ALA A 75 6.18 -7.22 -2.00
C ALA A 75 4.87 -6.79 -2.66
N THR A 76 4.43 -5.57 -2.36
CA THR A 76 3.21 -4.97 -2.93
C THR A 76 3.54 -3.57 -3.43
N VAL A 77 3.17 -3.27 -4.66
CA VAL A 77 3.34 -1.91 -5.21
C VAL A 77 2.45 -0.94 -4.44
N GLY A 78 3.04 0.10 -3.85
CA GLY A 78 2.35 1.07 -3.01
C GLY A 78 2.77 2.51 -3.28
N GLY A 79 1.82 3.44 -3.17
CA GLY A 79 2.05 4.85 -3.43
C GLY A 79 2.55 5.14 -4.85
N GLU A 80 3.21 6.30 -5.03
CA GLU A 80 3.66 6.75 -6.35
C GLU A 80 4.94 6.05 -6.83
N THR A 81 5.87 5.75 -5.91
CA THR A 81 7.24 5.33 -6.27
C THR A 81 7.76 4.16 -5.45
N GLY A 82 6.95 3.58 -4.57
CA GLY A 82 7.38 2.58 -3.60
C GLY A 82 6.92 1.17 -3.91
N ILE A 83 7.60 0.23 -3.27
CA ILE A 83 7.20 -1.17 -3.10
C ILE A 83 7.24 -1.45 -1.61
N ASP A 84 6.13 -1.83 -1.03
CA ASP A 84 6.01 -2.18 0.38
C ASP A 84 6.32 -3.66 0.57
N ILE A 85 7.25 -3.97 1.47
CA ILE A 85 7.69 -5.32 1.81
C ILE A 85 7.27 -5.61 3.25
N ALA A 86 6.42 -6.60 3.44
CA ALA A 86 5.87 -6.99 4.74
C ALA A 86 5.85 -8.51 4.90
N PRO A 87 5.70 -9.05 6.13
CA PRO A 87 5.42 -10.47 6.30
C PRO A 87 4.20 -10.89 5.49
N LEU A 88 4.21 -12.11 4.94
CA LEU A 88 3.07 -12.64 4.20
C LEU A 88 1.83 -12.65 5.09
N GLY A 89 0.72 -12.12 4.58
CA GLY A 89 -0.54 -11.98 5.33
C GLY A 89 -0.62 -10.74 6.22
N ALA A 90 0.44 -9.92 6.29
CA ALA A 90 0.42 -8.63 6.98
C ALA A 90 -0.25 -7.57 6.08
N ASP A 91 -1.57 -7.60 6.00
CA ASP A 91 -2.37 -6.62 5.28
C ASP A 91 -3.28 -5.82 6.24
N LYS A 92 -4.05 -4.88 5.70
CA LYS A 92 -4.95 -4.04 6.51
C LYS A 92 -6.06 -4.84 7.20
N ALA A 93 -6.40 -6.02 6.72
CA ALA A 93 -7.47 -6.84 7.29
C ALA A 93 -7.14 -7.33 8.70
N GLN A 94 -5.87 -7.41 9.08
CA GLN A 94 -5.46 -7.80 10.45
C GLN A 94 -6.07 -6.91 11.53
N ILE A 95 -6.40 -5.66 11.23
CA ILE A 95 -7.01 -4.75 12.23
C ILE A 95 -8.37 -5.27 12.72
N VAL A 96 -9.05 -6.12 11.95
CA VAL A 96 -10.34 -6.70 12.36
C VAL A 96 -10.20 -7.57 13.60
N GLU A 97 -9.03 -8.16 13.82
CA GLU A 97 -8.75 -8.98 15.02
C GLU A 97 -8.69 -8.16 16.32
N ASP A 98 -8.56 -6.82 16.23
CA ASP A 98 -8.54 -5.91 17.39
C ASP A 98 -9.96 -5.54 17.87
N PHE A 99 -11.02 -5.98 17.19
CA PHE A 99 -12.41 -5.67 17.51
C PHE A 99 -13.15 -6.91 18.05
N GLU A 100 -14.20 -6.67 18.85
CA GLU A 100 -15.06 -7.75 19.34
C GLU A 100 -16.01 -8.23 18.24
N VAL A 101 -16.45 -9.49 18.34
CA VAL A 101 -17.34 -10.13 17.32
C VAL A 101 -18.67 -9.38 17.16
N GLU A 102 -19.12 -8.71 18.24
CA GLU A 102 -20.36 -7.94 18.27
C GLU A 102 -20.22 -6.52 17.69
N ASP A 103 -18.99 -6.06 17.45
CA ASP A 103 -18.73 -4.75 16.87
C ASP A 103 -19.14 -4.72 15.41
N LYS A 104 -19.83 -3.65 15.02
CA LYS A 104 -20.17 -3.42 13.62
C LYS A 104 -19.16 -2.49 12.98
N LEU A 105 -18.38 -3.02 12.05
CA LEU A 105 -17.25 -2.36 11.45
C LEU A 105 -17.63 -1.62 10.16
N TYR A 106 -17.32 -0.34 10.10
CA TYR A 106 -17.47 0.51 8.91
C TYR A 106 -16.10 0.95 8.44
N PHE A 107 -15.79 0.67 7.19
CA PHE A 107 -14.52 1.03 6.57
C PHE A 107 -14.72 1.97 5.37
N PHE A 108 -13.88 3.00 5.29
CA PHE A 108 -13.83 3.96 4.20
C PHE A 108 -12.42 3.94 3.61
N GLY A 109 -12.28 3.66 2.31
CA GLY A 109 -10.99 3.56 1.64
C GLY A 109 -11.06 4.04 0.20
N ASP A 110 -9.93 4.41 -0.38
CA ASP A 110 -9.82 4.92 -1.74
C ASP A 110 -9.31 3.87 -2.75
N ARG A 111 -8.81 2.73 -2.24
CA ARG A 111 -8.22 1.67 -3.06
C ARG A 111 -8.87 0.30 -2.77
N MET A 112 -10.19 0.22 -2.95
CA MET A 112 -10.99 -0.99 -2.75
C MET A 112 -11.14 -1.86 -4.01
N ASP A 113 -10.43 -1.57 -5.09
CA ASP A 113 -10.31 -2.43 -6.25
C ASP A 113 -9.46 -3.68 -5.91
N PRO A 114 -9.58 -4.80 -6.64
CA PRO A 114 -8.85 -6.05 -6.31
C PRO A 114 -7.33 -5.93 -6.26
N ALA A 115 -6.75 -4.90 -6.91
CA ALA A 115 -5.32 -4.60 -6.85
C ALA A 115 -4.98 -3.55 -5.78
N GLY A 116 -5.98 -2.97 -5.12
CA GLY A 116 -5.84 -1.93 -4.11
C GLY A 116 -5.48 -2.48 -2.74
N ASN A 117 -4.74 -1.71 -1.96
CA ASN A 117 -4.32 -2.08 -0.61
C ASN A 117 -5.44 -2.05 0.44
N ASP A 118 -6.61 -1.48 0.10
CA ASP A 118 -7.81 -1.45 0.94
C ASP A 118 -8.74 -2.64 0.67
N TYR A 119 -8.51 -3.35 -0.43
CA TYR A 119 -9.36 -4.46 -0.84
C TYR A 119 -9.47 -5.59 0.20
N PRO A 120 -8.37 -6.09 0.79
CA PRO A 120 -8.47 -7.15 1.80
C PRO A 120 -9.36 -6.76 2.98
N LEU A 121 -9.18 -5.56 3.53
CA LEU A 121 -10.00 -5.08 4.65
C LEU A 121 -11.46 -4.87 4.25
N SER A 122 -11.72 -4.44 3.01
CA SER A 122 -13.09 -4.22 2.54
C SER A 122 -13.95 -5.50 2.51
N LEU A 123 -13.31 -6.67 2.48
CA LEU A 123 -13.99 -7.98 2.49
C LEU A 123 -14.30 -8.49 3.91
N GLU A 124 -13.61 -7.96 4.94
CA GLU A 124 -13.67 -8.44 6.31
C GLU A 124 -14.54 -7.56 7.23
N VAL A 125 -15.09 -6.46 6.72
CA VAL A 125 -15.92 -5.53 7.50
C VAL A 125 -17.40 -5.64 7.11
N ASP A 126 -18.31 -5.21 8.00
CA ASP A 126 -19.75 -5.23 7.74
C ASP A 126 -20.17 -4.25 6.64
N VAL A 127 -19.53 -3.10 6.60
CA VAL A 127 -19.83 -2.04 5.62
C VAL A 127 -18.53 -1.43 5.10
N ALA A 128 -18.24 -1.66 3.83
CA ALA A 128 -17.14 -0.99 3.12
C ALA A 128 -17.71 0.07 2.16
N LYS A 129 -17.14 1.28 2.19
CA LYS A 129 -17.49 2.38 1.31
C LYS A 129 -16.25 2.94 0.62
N SER A 130 -16.22 2.84 -0.72
CA SER A 130 -15.20 3.51 -1.51
C SER A 130 -15.43 5.01 -1.50
N VAL A 131 -14.37 5.77 -1.25
CA VAL A 131 -14.34 7.24 -1.24
C VAL A 131 -13.14 7.71 -2.04
N ASN A 132 -13.26 8.87 -2.70
CA ASN A 132 -12.14 9.44 -3.47
C ASN A 132 -11.37 10.51 -2.69
N ARG A 133 -11.98 11.03 -1.62
CA ARG A 133 -11.42 12.10 -0.81
C ARG A 133 -12.03 12.09 0.60
N TRP A 134 -11.30 12.64 1.55
CA TRP A 134 -11.70 12.65 2.96
C TRP A 134 -13.05 13.35 3.24
N GLN A 135 -13.46 14.33 2.39
CA GLN A 135 -14.74 15.03 2.53
C GLN A 135 -15.91 14.06 2.38
N GLU A 136 -15.82 13.10 1.46
CA GLU A 136 -16.86 12.07 1.27
C GLU A 136 -16.99 11.18 2.52
N THR A 137 -15.88 10.83 3.16
CA THR A 137 -15.91 10.12 4.43
C THR A 137 -16.64 10.92 5.50
N PHE A 138 -16.36 12.22 5.60
CA PHE A 138 -17.00 13.10 6.58
C PHE A 138 -18.52 13.20 6.35
N GLU A 139 -18.97 13.38 5.11
CA GLU A 139 -20.38 13.42 4.73
C GLU A 139 -21.11 12.12 5.07
N LEU A 140 -20.48 10.97 4.78
CA LEU A 140 -21.04 9.66 5.12
C LEU A 140 -21.14 9.43 6.63
N LEU A 141 -20.14 9.85 7.40
CA LEU A 141 -20.19 9.75 8.87
C LEU A 141 -21.31 10.59 9.47
N GLN A 142 -21.55 11.80 8.96
CA GLN A 142 -22.69 12.64 9.37
C GLN A 142 -24.03 11.93 9.06
N TYR A 143 -24.16 11.38 7.88
CA TYR A 143 -25.38 10.64 7.49
C TYR A 143 -25.63 9.44 8.41
N PHE A 144 -24.61 8.63 8.73
CA PHE A 144 -24.78 7.50 9.64
C PHE A 144 -25.11 7.92 11.07
N GLN A 145 -24.56 9.04 11.53
CA GLN A 145 -24.85 9.59 12.85
C GLN A 145 -26.31 10.08 12.96
N GLU A 146 -26.80 10.78 11.94
CA GLU A 146 -28.19 11.24 11.87
C GLU A 146 -29.17 10.06 11.77
N ALA A 147 -28.85 9.04 10.96
CA ALA A 147 -29.66 7.82 10.82
C ALA A 147 -29.77 7.04 12.14
N LYS A 148 -28.69 7.00 12.94
CA LYS A 148 -28.69 6.36 14.26
C LYS A 148 -29.56 7.11 15.25
N VAL A 149 -29.54 8.44 15.22
CA VAL A 149 -30.38 9.29 16.09
C VAL A 149 -31.87 9.16 15.71
N ALA A 150 -32.19 9.07 14.43
CA ALA A 150 -33.58 8.91 13.95
C ALA A 150 -34.17 7.51 14.24
N ALA A 151 -33.33 6.50 14.49
CA ALA A 151 -33.75 5.12 14.81
C ALA A 151 -33.92 4.85 16.31
N THR A 152 -33.57 5.80 17.17
CA THR A 152 -33.76 5.77 18.63
C THR A 152 -34.97 6.61 19.05
#